data_17dbb96d2dd007b2eb4ffb279c7b5bf4
#
_entry.id   17dbb96d2dd007b2eb4ffb279c7b5bf4
#
_cell.length_a   1.000
_cell.length_b   1.000
_cell.length_c   1.000
_cell.angle_alpha   90.00
_cell.angle_beta   90.00
_cell.angle_gamma   90.00
#
_symmetry.space_group_name_H-M   'P 1'
#
loop_
_entity.id
_entity.type
_entity.pdbx_description
1 polymer ?
#
loop_
_entity_poly.entity_id
_entity_poly.type
_entity_poly.pdbx_seq_one_letter_code
_entity_poly.pdbx_strand_id
1 'polypeptide(L)'
;TRGATSTKRRRLARHAQLGKLTRIAPGYYLDTVAITAHPDPGTVVAIARLAAIQNKHPHLISSGPTAAWLFGLPLLEAHPLHVTTVSNQHPSPINLPKIHAGSLHFPAMAVRPHRPRNGRSPAMIRHNGDLLSTTLEDTVVDCALSLDEEEAFVVACAGLHELARYRRFYRNDSRQR
;
A
#
# COMPACT_ATOMS: atom_id res chain seq x y z
N THR A 1 4.14 1.89 -16.47
CA THR A 1 3.97 1.90 -17.93
C THR A 1 4.26 0.51 -18.47
N ARG A 2 3.22 -0.26 -18.83
CA ARG A 2 3.31 -1.55 -19.56
C ARG A 2 3.91 -1.28 -20.95
N GLY A 3 4.84 -2.09 -21.36
CA GLY A 3 5.32 -2.10 -22.75
C GLY A 3 6.59 -1.32 -23.05
N ALA A 4 7.54 -1.27 -22.09
CA ALA A 4 8.86 -0.75 -22.44
C ALA A 4 9.53 -1.67 -23.46
N THR A 5 9.80 -1.17 -24.67
CA THR A 5 10.66 -1.83 -25.66
C THR A 5 12.02 -2.18 -25.03
N SER A 6 12.74 -3.17 -25.57
CA SER A 6 14.07 -3.57 -25.12
C SER A 6 15.01 -2.36 -24.90
N THR A 7 14.96 -1.39 -25.79
CA THR A 7 15.71 -0.13 -25.74
C THR A 7 15.36 0.71 -24.50
N LYS A 8 14.08 0.84 -24.17
CA LYS A 8 13.60 1.60 -23.01
C LYS A 8 14.04 0.94 -21.71
N ARG A 9 13.99 -0.40 -21.62
CA ARG A 9 14.49 -1.15 -20.46
C ARG A 9 15.98 -0.96 -20.23
N ARG A 10 16.79 -1.04 -21.31
CA ARG A 10 18.25 -0.79 -21.24
C ARG A 10 18.56 0.63 -20.77
N ARG A 11 17.82 1.63 -21.27
CA ARG A 11 17.98 3.02 -20.86
C ARG A 11 17.67 3.20 -19.36
N LEU A 12 16.57 2.65 -18.86
CA LEU A 12 16.22 2.71 -17.43
C LEU A 12 17.28 2.01 -16.56
N ALA A 13 17.75 0.83 -16.97
CA ALA A 13 18.81 0.11 -16.26
C ALA A 13 20.10 0.94 -16.19
N ARG A 14 20.51 1.59 -17.29
CA ARG A 14 21.67 2.48 -17.31
C ARG A 14 21.50 3.68 -16.37
N HIS A 15 20.32 4.31 -16.35
CA HIS A 15 20.05 5.41 -15.40
C HIS A 15 20.09 4.95 -13.94
N ALA A 16 19.66 3.71 -13.67
CA ALA A 16 19.76 3.13 -12.34
C ALA A 16 21.23 2.85 -11.94
N GLN A 17 22.05 2.35 -12.86
CA GLN A 17 23.51 2.18 -12.63
C GLN A 17 24.22 3.51 -12.36
N LEU A 18 23.76 4.60 -12.98
CA LEU A 18 24.26 5.96 -12.73
C LEU A 18 23.70 6.62 -11.47
N GLY A 19 22.90 5.90 -10.66
CA GLY A 19 22.31 6.43 -9.43
C GLY A 19 21.19 7.46 -9.64
N LYS A 20 20.81 7.77 -10.89
CA LYS A 20 19.73 8.72 -11.19
C LYS A 20 18.34 8.14 -10.89
N LEU A 21 18.19 6.84 -11.07
CA LEU A 21 16.95 6.11 -10.79
C LEU A 21 17.22 5.01 -9.77
N THR A 22 16.27 4.84 -8.88
CA THR A 22 16.24 3.75 -7.89
C THR A 22 15.24 2.70 -8.33
N ARG A 23 15.67 1.43 -8.42
CA ARG A 23 14.78 0.33 -8.77
C ARG A 23 13.94 -0.08 -7.57
N ILE A 24 12.64 0.15 -7.64
CA ILE A 24 11.68 -0.13 -6.56
C ILE A 24 11.19 -1.58 -6.60
N ALA A 25 10.91 -2.08 -7.80
CA ALA A 25 10.48 -3.45 -8.06
C ALA A 25 10.91 -3.86 -9.47
N PRO A 26 10.79 -5.15 -9.87
CA PRO A 26 11.09 -5.58 -11.22
C PRO A 26 10.29 -4.78 -12.28
N GLY A 27 11.01 -3.96 -13.07
CA GLY A 27 10.42 -3.11 -14.11
C GLY A 27 9.90 -1.74 -13.63
N TYR A 28 10.02 -1.43 -12.33
CA TYR A 28 9.57 -0.16 -11.74
C TYR A 28 10.74 0.62 -11.17
N TYR A 29 10.81 1.88 -11.51
CA TYR A 29 11.88 2.79 -11.12
C TYR A 29 11.29 4.11 -10.65
N LEU A 30 11.95 4.73 -9.68
CA LEU A 30 11.63 6.05 -9.17
C LEU A 30 12.89 6.93 -9.26
N ASP A 31 12.71 8.23 -9.38
CA ASP A 31 13.80 9.17 -9.32
C ASP A 31 14.47 9.10 -7.94
N THR A 32 15.78 8.95 -7.91
CA THR A 32 16.55 8.84 -6.66
C THR A 32 16.42 10.11 -5.84
N VAL A 33 16.38 11.29 -6.49
CA VAL A 33 16.22 12.58 -5.80
C VAL A 33 14.84 12.67 -5.15
N ALA A 34 13.79 12.16 -5.80
CA ALA A 34 12.44 12.14 -5.21
C ALA A 34 12.38 11.32 -3.92
N ILE A 35 13.25 10.32 -3.76
CA ILE A 35 13.35 9.55 -2.51
C ILE A 35 14.20 10.33 -1.48
N THR A 36 15.41 10.74 -1.87
CA THR A 36 16.42 11.26 -0.93
C THR A 36 16.11 12.66 -0.41
N ALA A 37 15.39 13.47 -1.19
CA ALA A 37 14.99 14.83 -0.80
C ALA A 37 13.67 14.88 -0.02
N HIS A 38 12.93 13.76 0.07
CA HIS A 38 11.66 13.74 0.80
C HIS A 38 11.92 13.68 2.32
N PRO A 39 11.13 14.42 3.15
CA PRO A 39 11.27 14.39 4.61
C PRO A 39 11.09 12.99 5.20
N ASP A 40 10.26 12.17 4.58
CA ASP A 40 10.05 10.76 4.94
C ASP A 40 10.29 9.85 3.71
N PRO A 41 11.55 9.46 3.45
CA PRO A 41 11.89 8.56 2.34
C PRO A 41 11.27 7.16 2.47
N GLY A 42 11.01 6.71 3.72
CA GLY A 42 10.38 5.42 3.99
C GLY A 42 8.99 5.33 3.39
N THR A 43 8.16 6.32 3.66
CA THR A 43 6.81 6.45 3.09
C THR A 43 6.83 6.50 1.56
N VAL A 44 7.75 7.27 0.95
CA VAL A 44 7.88 7.33 -0.52
C VAL A 44 8.16 5.96 -1.11
N VAL A 45 9.10 5.22 -0.52
CA VAL A 45 9.44 3.86 -0.98
C VAL A 45 8.28 2.88 -0.76
N ALA A 46 7.58 2.96 0.37
CA ALA A 46 6.43 2.10 0.66
C ALA A 46 5.29 2.32 -0.36
N ILE A 47 4.91 3.57 -0.61
CA ILE A 47 3.92 3.94 -1.63
C ILE A 47 4.34 3.45 -3.03
N ALA A 48 5.60 3.68 -3.41
CA ALA A 48 6.11 3.27 -4.72
C ALA A 48 6.12 1.74 -4.88
N ARG A 49 6.48 0.99 -3.84
CA ARG A 49 6.39 -0.47 -3.80
C ARG A 49 4.95 -0.94 -3.97
N LEU A 50 4.03 -0.35 -3.22
CA LEU A 50 2.61 -0.69 -3.29
C LEU A 50 2.02 -0.41 -4.67
N ALA A 51 2.31 0.75 -5.24
CA ALA A 51 1.91 1.11 -6.60
C ALA A 51 2.48 0.12 -7.64
N ALA A 52 3.73 -0.29 -7.49
CA ALA A 52 4.35 -1.28 -8.38
C ALA A 52 3.65 -2.65 -8.29
N ILE A 53 3.25 -3.08 -7.09
CA ILE A 53 2.50 -4.32 -6.86
C ILE A 53 1.15 -4.25 -7.55
N GLN A 54 0.36 -3.21 -7.26
CA GLN A 54 -0.99 -3.07 -7.80
C GLN A 54 -1.02 -2.89 -9.32
N ASN A 55 -0.04 -2.16 -9.88
CA ASN A 55 0.12 -2.05 -11.33
C ASN A 55 0.47 -3.38 -12.00
N LYS A 56 1.26 -4.22 -11.36
CA LYS A 56 1.64 -5.54 -11.87
C LYS A 56 0.53 -6.58 -11.66
N HIS A 57 -0.17 -6.46 -10.55
CA HIS A 57 -1.21 -7.37 -10.09
C HIS A 57 -2.49 -6.59 -9.75
N PRO A 58 -3.27 -6.15 -10.75
CA PRO A 58 -4.41 -5.26 -10.53
C PRO A 58 -5.57 -5.91 -9.76
N HIS A 59 -5.50 -7.21 -9.51
CA HIS A 59 -6.42 -7.94 -8.64
C HIS A 59 -6.01 -7.92 -7.16
N LEU A 60 -4.85 -7.34 -6.82
CA LEU A 60 -4.39 -7.18 -5.44
C LEU A 60 -4.66 -5.75 -4.98
N ILE A 61 -5.29 -5.62 -3.83
CA ILE A 61 -5.55 -4.36 -3.14
C ILE A 61 -4.95 -4.40 -1.74
N SER A 62 -4.65 -3.24 -1.17
CA SER A 62 -4.16 -3.14 0.21
C SER A 62 -5.21 -3.60 1.20
N SER A 63 -4.81 -4.30 2.25
CA SER A 63 -5.69 -4.79 3.32
C SER A 63 -5.00 -4.72 4.69
N GLY A 64 -5.75 -4.91 5.76
CA GLY A 64 -5.22 -4.93 7.12
C GLY A 64 -4.32 -3.73 7.44
N PRO A 65 -3.14 -3.93 8.06
CA PRO A 65 -2.24 -2.83 8.47
C PRO A 65 -1.84 -1.90 7.32
N THR A 66 -1.67 -2.41 6.10
CA THR A 66 -1.33 -1.55 4.94
C THR A 66 -2.50 -0.64 4.56
N ALA A 67 -3.73 -1.14 4.59
CA ALA A 67 -4.90 -0.31 4.34
C ALA A 67 -5.12 0.68 5.50
N ALA A 68 -4.94 0.26 6.76
CA ALA A 68 -5.00 1.14 7.93
C ALA A 68 -4.04 2.31 7.79
N TRP A 69 -2.81 2.05 7.38
CA TRP A 69 -1.80 3.08 7.10
C TRP A 69 -2.25 4.04 5.98
N LEU A 70 -2.86 3.55 4.89
CA LEU A 70 -3.38 4.39 3.81
C LEU A 70 -4.54 5.29 4.26
N PHE A 71 -5.33 4.86 5.25
CA PHE A 71 -6.36 5.68 5.90
C PHE A 71 -5.80 6.65 6.94
N GLY A 72 -4.49 6.59 7.25
CA GLY A 72 -3.87 7.40 8.29
C GLY A 72 -4.20 6.92 9.71
N LEU A 73 -4.63 5.68 9.87
CA LEU A 73 -4.86 5.09 11.19
C LEU A 73 -3.51 4.82 11.87
N PRO A 74 -3.42 5.01 13.20
CA PRO A 74 -2.19 4.77 13.94
C PRO A 74 -1.85 3.27 13.95
N LEU A 75 -0.59 2.97 13.67
CA LEU A 75 0.01 1.65 13.83
C LEU A 75 1.13 1.78 14.86
N LEU A 76 1.23 0.83 15.78
CA LEU A 76 2.24 0.85 16.85
C LEU A 76 3.56 0.27 16.35
N GLU A 77 3.51 -0.64 15.39
CA GLU A 77 4.67 -1.31 14.84
C GLU A 77 4.77 -1.16 13.31
N ALA A 78 5.96 -1.46 12.80
CA ALA A 78 6.19 -1.51 11.35
C ALA A 78 5.76 -2.88 10.80
N HIS A 79 4.79 -2.88 9.90
CA HIS A 79 4.28 -4.09 9.27
C HIS A 79 4.83 -4.31 7.86
N PRO A 80 4.98 -5.57 7.41
CA PRO A 80 5.14 -5.87 5.99
C PRO A 80 3.91 -5.40 5.20
N LEU A 81 4.03 -5.26 3.88
CA LEU A 81 2.89 -4.91 3.06
C LEU A 81 1.87 -6.06 3.03
N HIS A 82 0.64 -5.77 3.43
CA HIS A 82 -0.50 -6.66 3.41
C HIS A 82 -1.40 -6.34 2.21
N VAL A 83 -1.75 -7.34 1.44
CA VAL A 83 -2.66 -7.20 0.31
C VAL A 83 -3.70 -8.33 0.33
N THR A 84 -4.89 -8.06 -0.20
CA THR A 84 -5.90 -9.10 -0.44
C THR A 84 -6.23 -9.17 -1.91
N THR A 85 -6.73 -10.31 -2.37
CA THR A 85 -7.19 -10.46 -3.75
C THR A 85 -8.67 -10.12 -3.88
N VAL A 86 -9.03 -9.47 -4.96
CA VAL A 86 -10.44 -9.25 -5.34
C VAL A 86 -11.03 -10.45 -6.10
N SER A 87 -10.25 -11.50 -6.31
CA SER A 87 -10.66 -12.75 -6.95
C SER A 87 -10.37 -13.94 -6.05
N ASN A 88 -11.02 -15.07 -6.29
CA ASN A 88 -10.78 -16.31 -5.56
C ASN A 88 -9.44 -16.99 -5.87
N GLN A 89 -8.54 -16.32 -6.59
CA GLN A 89 -7.21 -16.84 -6.86
C GLN A 89 -6.35 -16.84 -5.60
N HIS A 90 -5.49 -17.85 -5.48
CA HIS A 90 -4.44 -17.88 -4.47
C HIS A 90 -3.31 -16.95 -4.90
N PRO A 91 -3.09 -15.83 -4.23
CA PRO A 91 -1.96 -14.99 -4.56
C PRO A 91 -0.67 -15.67 -4.08
N SER A 92 0.31 -15.76 -4.97
CA SER A 92 1.64 -16.20 -4.60
C SER A 92 2.36 -15.15 -3.76
N PRO A 93 3.24 -15.56 -2.82
CA PRO A 93 4.09 -14.63 -2.10
C PRO A 93 4.87 -13.73 -3.07
N ILE A 94 4.95 -12.43 -2.76
CA ILE A 94 5.70 -11.45 -3.56
C ILE A 94 6.86 -10.96 -2.71
N ASN A 95 8.09 -11.17 -3.20
CA ASN A 95 9.28 -10.66 -2.56
C ASN A 95 9.76 -9.41 -3.29
N LEU A 96 9.87 -8.31 -2.56
CA LEU A 96 10.42 -7.05 -3.03
C LEU A 96 11.91 -6.98 -2.70
N PRO A 97 12.76 -6.53 -3.64
CA PRO A 97 14.19 -6.47 -3.42
C PRO A 97 14.56 -5.40 -2.38
N LYS A 98 15.75 -5.53 -1.81
CA LYS A 98 16.40 -4.41 -1.12
C LYS A 98 16.60 -3.23 -2.08
N ILE A 99 16.52 -2.03 -1.54
CA ILE A 99 16.65 -0.79 -2.32
C ILE A 99 17.80 0.03 -1.74
N HIS A 100 18.58 0.60 -2.64
CA HIS A 100 19.61 1.58 -2.34
C HIS A 100 19.29 2.87 -3.11
N ALA A 101 19.11 3.98 -2.39
CA ALA A 101 18.83 5.30 -2.95
C ALA A 101 19.82 6.31 -2.36
N GLY A 102 20.91 6.58 -3.06
CA GLY A 102 22.03 7.32 -2.49
C GLY A 102 22.61 6.60 -1.28
N SER A 103 22.67 7.28 -0.14
CA SER A 103 23.10 6.70 1.15
C SER A 103 21.99 5.94 1.89
N LEU A 104 20.76 6.00 1.43
CA LEU A 104 19.63 5.36 2.07
C LEU A 104 19.50 3.88 1.68
N HIS A 105 19.21 3.04 2.67
CA HIS A 105 19.07 1.60 2.50
C HIS A 105 17.70 1.16 3.03
N PHE A 106 16.94 0.46 2.18
CA PHE A 106 15.66 -0.13 2.56
C PHE A 106 15.76 -1.65 2.41
N PRO A 107 15.38 -2.42 3.43
CA PRO A 107 15.49 -3.87 3.39
C PRO A 107 14.61 -4.49 2.31
N ALA A 108 14.93 -5.73 1.94
CA ALA A 108 14.01 -6.57 1.21
C ALA A 108 12.74 -6.76 2.05
N MET A 109 11.59 -6.88 1.39
CA MET A 109 10.31 -6.98 2.08
C MET A 109 9.47 -8.08 1.43
N ALA A 110 8.87 -8.94 2.25
CA ALA A 110 7.83 -9.85 1.79
C ALA A 110 6.48 -9.14 1.83
N VAL A 111 5.71 -9.31 0.76
CA VAL A 111 4.29 -8.90 0.74
C VAL A 111 3.49 -10.10 1.25
N ARG A 112 2.60 -9.85 2.21
CA ARG A 112 1.69 -10.87 2.76
C ARG A 112 0.34 -10.82 2.04
N PRO A 113 0.09 -11.76 1.12
CA PRO A 113 -1.20 -11.85 0.48
C PRO A 113 -2.19 -12.59 1.37
N HIS A 114 -3.41 -12.09 1.43
CA HIS A 114 -4.52 -12.69 2.15
C HIS A 114 -5.62 -13.11 1.17
N ARG A 115 -6.44 -14.07 1.58
CA ARG A 115 -7.69 -14.37 0.91
C ARG A 115 -8.77 -13.37 1.35
N PRO A 116 -9.73 -13.07 0.47
CA PRO A 116 -10.90 -12.30 0.88
C PRO A 116 -11.62 -13.02 2.02
N ARG A 117 -11.98 -12.27 3.04
CA ARG A 117 -12.80 -12.81 4.11
C ARG A 117 -14.15 -13.28 3.54
N ASN A 118 -14.63 -14.43 4.01
CA ASN A 118 -15.89 -15.07 3.58
C ASN A 118 -15.99 -15.39 2.08
N GLY A 119 -14.85 -15.51 1.36
CA GLY A 119 -14.82 -15.86 -0.05
C GLY A 119 -15.48 -14.83 -0.99
N ARG A 120 -15.85 -13.64 -0.48
CA ARG A 120 -16.42 -12.56 -1.27
C ARG A 120 -15.37 -11.56 -1.67
N SER A 121 -15.49 -11.02 -2.88
CA SER A 121 -14.65 -9.90 -3.31
C SER A 121 -14.85 -8.71 -2.37
N PRO A 122 -13.79 -8.16 -1.77
CA PRO A 122 -13.91 -7.02 -0.88
C PRO A 122 -14.36 -5.78 -1.66
N ALA A 123 -15.12 -4.91 -1.03
CA ALA A 123 -15.36 -3.57 -1.54
C ALA A 123 -14.03 -2.80 -1.54
N MET A 124 -13.86 -1.91 -2.53
CA MET A 124 -12.60 -1.21 -2.76
C MET A 124 -12.78 0.30 -2.64
N ILE A 125 -11.78 0.93 -2.04
CA ILE A 125 -11.64 2.39 -2.01
C ILE A 125 -10.35 2.78 -2.75
N ARG A 126 -10.44 3.89 -3.50
CA ARG A 126 -9.30 4.50 -4.17
C ARG A 126 -8.75 5.63 -3.30
N HIS A 127 -7.48 5.55 -2.99
CA HIS A 127 -6.72 6.60 -2.32
C HIS A 127 -6.02 7.52 -3.34
N ASN A 128 -5.43 8.59 -2.86
CA ASN A 128 -4.60 9.49 -3.66
C ASN A 128 -3.52 8.70 -4.41
N GLY A 129 -3.32 9.03 -5.69
CA GLY A 129 -2.34 8.36 -6.55
C GLY A 129 -2.78 6.99 -7.07
N ASP A 130 -4.08 6.70 -7.12
CA ASP A 130 -4.68 5.48 -7.66
C ASP A 130 -4.39 4.18 -6.88
N LEU A 131 -3.94 4.28 -5.63
CA LEU A 131 -3.80 3.10 -4.77
C LEU A 131 -5.18 2.60 -4.33
N LEU A 132 -5.37 1.29 -4.36
CA LEU A 132 -6.60 0.63 -3.96
C LEU A 132 -6.44 -0.07 -2.62
N SER A 133 -7.46 0.03 -1.76
CA SER A 133 -7.54 -0.72 -0.51
C SER A 133 -8.93 -1.30 -0.27
N THR A 134 -9.05 -2.15 0.75
CA THR A 134 -10.33 -2.48 1.38
C THR A 134 -10.99 -1.22 1.96
N THR A 135 -12.30 -1.27 2.22
CA THR A 135 -13.02 -0.17 2.91
C THR A 135 -12.47 0.05 4.32
N LEU A 136 -12.78 1.18 4.92
CA LEU A 136 -12.36 1.47 6.29
C LEU A 136 -12.93 0.44 7.28
N GLU A 137 -14.19 0.05 7.10
CA GLU A 137 -14.86 -0.96 7.92
C GLU A 137 -14.17 -2.32 7.82
N ASP A 138 -13.93 -2.80 6.58
CA ASP A 138 -13.23 -4.06 6.36
C ASP A 138 -11.80 -4.02 6.89
N THR A 139 -11.12 -2.88 6.72
CA THR A 139 -9.76 -2.66 7.22
C THR A 139 -9.68 -2.77 8.74
N VAL A 140 -10.61 -2.13 9.47
CA VAL A 140 -10.66 -2.20 10.94
C VAL A 140 -10.88 -3.65 11.40
N VAL A 141 -11.79 -4.37 10.75
CA VAL A 141 -12.04 -5.77 11.10
C VAL A 141 -10.84 -6.67 10.77
N ASP A 142 -10.19 -6.46 9.62
CA ASP A 142 -8.99 -7.22 9.25
C ASP A 142 -7.85 -6.99 10.26
N CYS A 143 -7.66 -5.74 10.71
CA CYS A 143 -6.69 -5.41 11.75
C CYS A 143 -7.05 -6.06 13.10
N ALA A 144 -8.31 -6.00 13.50
CA ALA A 144 -8.76 -6.62 14.75
C ALA A 144 -8.55 -8.15 14.79
N LEU A 145 -8.53 -8.81 13.63
CA LEU A 145 -8.32 -10.25 13.52
C LEU A 145 -6.86 -10.67 13.32
N SER A 146 -5.96 -9.73 12.99
CA SER A 146 -4.60 -10.06 12.56
C SER A 146 -3.48 -9.40 13.36
N LEU A 147 -3.77 -8.33 14.10
CA LEU A 147 -2.82 -7.63 14.96
C LEU A 147 -2.89 -8.20 16.40
N ASP A 148 -1.90 -7.85 17.22
CA ASP A 148 -2.00 -8.08 18.65
C ASP A 148 -3.11 -7.24 19.28
N GLU A 149 -3.49 -7.56 20.52
CA GLU A 149 -4.67 -6.97 21.18
C GLU A 149 -4.54 -5.44 21.38
N GLU A 150 -3.34 -4.96 21.71
CA GLU A 150 -3.10 -3.54 21.96
C GLU A 150 -3.19 -2.73 20.67
N GLU A 151 -2.49 -3.15 19.63
CA GLU A 151 -2.50 -2.47 18.34
C GLU A 151 -3.88 -2.59 17.66
N ALA A 152 -4.52 -3.75 17.73
CA ALA A 152 -5.87 -3.96 17.22
C ALA A 152 -6.87 -3.00 17.88
N PHE A 153 -6.77 -2.80 19.20
CA PHE A 153 -7.62 -1.88 19.94
C PHE A 153 -7.40 -0.43 19.49
N VAL A 154 -6.14 -0.01 19.35
CA VAL A 154 -5.78 1.35 18.89
C VAL A 154 -6.34 1.62 17.49
N VAL A 155 -6.15 0.69 16.56
CA VAL A 155 -6.69 0.80 15.18
C VAL A 155 -8.23 0.81 15.19
N ALA A 156 -8.87 -0.03 16.00
CA ALA A 156 -10.33 -0.08 16.10
C ALA A 156 -10.90 1.24 16.63
N CYS A 157 -10.34 1.80 17.70
CA CYS A 157 -10.77 3.08 18.25
C CYS A 157 -10.62 4.22 17.24
N ALA A 158 -9.49 4.31 16.57
CA ALA A 158 -9.23 5.32 15.55
C ALA A 158 -10.17 5.16 14.34
N GLY A 159 -10.36 3.94 13.86
CA GLY A 159 -11.27 3.64 12.76
C GLY A 159 -12.73 3.96 13.08
N LEU A 160 -13.20 3.62 14.27
CA LEU A 160 -14.55 3.99 14.73
C LEU A 160 -14.72 5.51 14.82
N HIS A 161 -13.70 6.24 15.27
CA HIS A 161 -13.71 7.70 15.29
C HIS A 161 -13.89 8.27 13.88
N GLU A 162 -13.11 7.80 12.91
CA GLU A 162 -13.21 8.24 11.51
C GLU A 162 -14.59 7.90 10.91
N LEU A 163 -15.10 6.69 11.12
CA LEU A 163 -16.44 6.30 10.68
C LEU A 163 -17.55 7.18 11.30
N ALA A 164 -17.42 7.57 12.57
CA ALA A 164 -18.35 8.45 13.24
C ALA A 164 -18.31 9.89 12.66
N ARG A 165 -17.15 10.39 12.28
CA ARG A 165 -16.99 11.68 11.59
C ARG A 165 -17.68 11.67 10.23
N TYR A 166 -17.46 10.64 9.41
CA TYR A 166 -18.12 10.48 8.10
C TYR A 166 -19.65 10.49 8.22
N ARG A 167 -20.23 9.75 9.17
CA ARG A 167 -21.68 9.71 9.37
C ARG A 167 -22.27 11.05 9.82
N ARG A 168 -21.53 11.87 10.56
CA ARG A 168 -21.98 13.23 10.96
C ARG A 168 -22.05 14.19 9.78
N PHE A 169 -21.09 14.14 8.84
CA PHE A 169 -21.12 14.96 7.64
C PHE A 169 -22.33 14.64 6.76
N TYR A 170 -22.58 13.38 6.45
CA TYR A 170 -23.74 12.98 5.64
C TYR A 170 -25.09 13.30 6.30
N ARG A 171 -25.16 13.28 7.62
CA ARG A 171 -26.38 13.58 8.36
C ARG A 171 -26.72 15.08 8.39
N ASN A 172 -25.75 15.95 8.27
CA ASN A 172 -25.95 17.40 8.19
C ASN A 172 -26.35 17.84 6.79
N ASP A 173 -25.80 17.25 5.73
CA ASP A 173 -26.18 17.56 4.34
C ASP A 173 -27.62 17.17 4.02
N SER A 174 -28.14 16.09 4.61
CA SER A 174 -29.53 15.66 4.40
C SER A 174 -30.56 16.52 5.13
N ARG A 175 -30.15 17.45 6.02
CA ARG A 175 -31.04 18.39 6.72
C ARG A 175 -31.10 19.78 6.09
N GLN A 176 -30.27 20.01 5.04
CA GLN A 176 -30.22 21.29 4.31
C GLN A 176 -30.89 21.24 2.92
N ARG A 177 -31.65 20.17 2.64
CA ARG A 177 -32.48 20.07 1.41
C ARG A 177 -33.96 20.00 1.75
#